data_86b506bb05c8c8a117a93464ffaf63fd
#
_entry.id   86b506bb05c8c8a117a93464ffaf63fd
#
_cell.length_a   1.000
_cell.length_b   1.000
_cell.length_c   1.000
_cell.angle_alpha   90.00
_cell.angle_beta   90.00
_cell.angle_gamma   90.00
#
_symmetry.space_group_name_H-M   'P 1'
#
loop_
_entity.id
_entity.type
_entity.pdbx_description
1 polymer ?
#
loop_
_entity_poly.entity_id
_entity_poly.type
_entity_poly.pdbx_seq_one_letter_code
_entity_poly.pdbx_strand_id
1 'polypeptide(L)'
;MFELVITPRVSETDLAGHINNTTLPVWFEAARAPIFQLFHPRQDYRNWKMVIVKSTLEFKKQIYYGTNVVIRTWVKNIGNASLVLHEELYQEGSLCAVNEAVYVNFNLKTQEAEMIPLHIRNELLLHFYEDNDLRSLNGLN
;
A
#
# COMPACT_ATOMS: atom_id res chain seq x y z
N MET A 1 -4.81 -8.61 5.29
CA MET A 1 -4.82 -7.15 5.11
C MET A 1 -3.91 -6.51 6.13
N PHE A 2 -3.14 -5.53 5.70
CA PHE A 2 -2.34 -4.69 6.60
C PHE A 2 -3.09 -3.40 6.86
N GLU A 3 -2.97 -2.85 8.06
CA GLU A 3 -3.65 -1.63 8.44
C GLU A 3 -2.69 -0.67 9.14
N LEU A 4 -2.77 0.61 8.77
CA LEU A 4 -1.99 1.68 9.39
C LEU A 4 -2.91 2.84 9.71
N VAL A 5 -2.83 3.33 10.95
CA VAL A 5 -3.52 4.56 11.36
C VAL A 5 -2.52 5.70 11.33
N ILE A 6 -2.88 6.80 10.67
CA ILE A 6 -2.04 7.99 10.54
C ILE A 6 -2.75 9.18 11.17
N THR A 7 -2.04 9.93 11.99
CA THR A 7 -2.49 11.22 12.48
C THR A 7 -1.95 12.30 11.55
N PRO A 8 -2.81 13.01 10.80
CA PRO A 8 -2.35 14.07 9.90
C PRO A 8 -1.61 15.19 10.66
N ARG A 9 -0.58 15.74 10.03
CA ARG A 9 0.22 16.83 10.59
C ARG A 9 -0.12 18.13 9.88
N VAL A 10 0.03 19.26 10.60
CA VAL A 10 -0.21 20.60 10.03
C VAL A 10 0.63 20.82 8.76
N SER A 11 1.88 20.33 8.76
CA SER A 11 2.77 20.44 7.60
C SER A 11 2.27 19.71 6.35
N GLU A 12 1.27 18.85 6.50
CA GLU A 12 0.69 18.06 5.40
C GLU A 12 -0.56 18.72 4.81
N THR A 13 -0.95 19.87 5.36
CA THR A 13 -2.12 20.59 4.89
C THR A 13 -1.77 21.59 3.77
N ASP A 14 -2.77 21.86 2.95
CA ASP A 14 -2.77 23.00 2.06
C ASP A 14 -3.68 24.13 2.63
N LEU A 15 -4.22 24.98 1.79
CA LEU A 15 -5.16 26.00 2.21
C LEU A 15 -6.47 25.36 2.68
N ALA A 16 -7.07 25.94 3.72
CA ALA A 16 -8.36 25.53 4.29
C ALA A 16 -8.34 24.21 5.08
N GLY A 17 -7.17 23.75 5.53
CA GLY A 17 -7.06 22.55 6.39
C GLY A 17 -7.25 21.23 5.68
N HIS A 18 -7.27 21.21 4.35
CA HIS A 18 -7.28 20.00 3.56
C HIS A 18 -5.89 19.40 3.50
N ILE A 19 -5.81 18.09 3.51
CA ILE A 19 -4.54 17.40 3.30
C ILE A 19 -4.12 17.58 1.85
N ASN A 20 -2.87 17.99 1.65
CA ASN A 20 -2.33 18.19 0.31
C ASN A 20 -2.29 16.85 -0.44
N ASN A 21 -2.73 16.87 -1.69
CA ASN A 21 -2.76 15.66 -2.52
C ASN A 21 -1.38 15.01 -2.67
N THR A 22 -0.30 15.79 -2.59
CA THR A 22 1.07 15.27 -2.69
C THR A 22 1.48 14.46 -1.46
N THR A 23 0.75 14.56 -0.36
CA THR A 23 1.00 13.80 0.87
C THR A 23 0.61 12.34 0.73
N LEU A 24 -0.42 12.03 -0.06
CA LEU A 24 -0.99 10.68 -0.13
C LEU A 24 -0.01 9.62 -0.60
N PRO A 25 0.82 9.82 -1.62
CA PRO A 25 1.82 8.83 -1.99
C PRO A 25 2.77 8.46 -0.85
N VAL A 26 3.16 9.44 -0.03
CA VAL A 26 4.03 9.22 1.13
C VAL A 26 3.31 8.38 2.20
N TRP A 27 2.05 8.68 2.46
CA TRP A 27 1.24 7.93 3.41
C TRP A 27 1.03 6.48 2.96
N PHE A 28 0.70 6.27 1.69
CA PHE A 28 0.54 4.92 1.14
C PHE A 28 1.85 4.14 1.21
N GLU A 29 2.98 4.77 0.93
CA GLU A 29 4.28 4.11 1.07
C GLU A 29 4.54 3.69 2.52
N ALA A 30 4.24 4.55 3.49
CA ALA A 30 4.38 4.23 4.90
C ALA A 30 3.55 2.99 5.30
N ALA A 31 2.37 2.84 4.70
CA ALA A 31 1.49 1.71 4.97
C ALA A 31 2.05 0.37 4.46
N ARG A 32 3.05 0.39 3.59
CA ARG A 32 3.68 -0.81 3.02
C ARG A 32 4.84 -1.34 3.87
N ALA A 33 5.17 -0.68 4.97
CA ALA A 33 6.30 -1.07 5.82
C ALA A 33 6.31 -2.56 6.19
N PRO A 34 5.19 -3.19 6.58
CA PRO A 34 5.19 -4.62 6.88
C PRO A 34 5.58 -5.49 5.69
N ILE A 35 5.22 -5.08 4.48
CA ILE A 35 5.59 -5.78 3.25
C ILE A 35 7.09 -5.62 2.98
N PHE A 36 7.61 -4.40 3.12
CA PHE A 36 9.04 -4.15 2.97
C PHE A 36 9.86 -4.99 3.94
N GLN A 37 9.37 -5.18 5.18
CA GLN A 37 10.03 -6.01 6.18
C GLN A 37 10.11 -7.49 5.78
N LEU A 38 9.14 -8.00 5.03
CA LEU A 38 9.20 -9.37 4.52
C LEU A 38 10.38 -9.56 3.57
N PHE A 39 10.63 -8.58 2.71
CA PHE A 39 11.75 -8.61 1.76
C PHE A 39 13.08 -8.20 2.39
N HIS A 40 13.04 -7.39 3.45
CA HIS A 40 14.21 -6.80 4.10
C HIS A 40 14.12 -6.95 5.62
N PRO A 41 14.14 -8.20 6.16
CA PRO A 41 13.95 -8.42 7.60
C PRO A 41 15.05 -7.81 8.46
N ARG A 42 16.24 -7.56 7.89
CA ARG A 42 17.36 -6.92 8.58
C ARG A 42 17.47 -5.43 8.29
N GLN A 43 16.49 -4.85 7.59
CA GLN A 43 16.48 -3.44 7.20
C GLN A 43 17.77 -3.01 6.50
N ASP A 44 18.30 -3.87 5.63
CA ASP A 44 19.49 -3.57 4.84
C ASP A 44 19.12 -2.74 3.63
N TYR A 45 19.23 -1.44 3.77
CA TYR A 45 18.86 -0.49 2.72
C TYR A 45 19.83 -0.47 1.54
N ARG A 46 21.03 -1.04 1.68
CA ARG A 46 22.01 -1.13 0.59
C ARG A 46 21.64 -2.17 -0.45
N ASN A 47 20.85 -3.16 -0.05
CA ASN A 47 20.38 -4.23 -0.93
C ASN A 47 18.86 -4.15 -1.13
N TRP A 48 18.35 -2.93 -1.24
CA TRP A 48 16.92 -2.72 -1.42
C TRP A 48 16.44 -3.37 -2.71
N LYS A 49 15.38 -4.18 -2.62
CA LYS A 49 14.88 -5.00 -3.73
C LYS A 49 13.50 -4.59 -4.23
N MET A 50 12.75 -3.86 -3.42
CA MET A 50 11.37 -3.50 -3.76
C MET A 50 11.36 -2.19 -4.56
N VAL A 51 11.31 -2.31 -5.87
CA VAL A 51 11.29 -1.16 -6.78
C VAL A 51 9.85 -0.94 -7.26
N ILE A 52 9.33 0.27 -7.02
CA ILE A 52 8.01 0.64 -7.54
C ILE A 52 8.12 0.99 -9.01
N VAL A 53 7.26 0.41 -9.84
CA VAL A 53 7.27 0.64 -11.28
C VAL A 53 5.99 1.32 -11.78
N LYS A 54 4.93 1.30 -10.97
CA LYS A 54 3.68 1.95 -11.33
C LYS A 54 2.88 2.25 -10.07
N SER A 55 2.21 3.40 -10.06
CA SER A 55 1.26 3.76 -9.01
C SER A 55 0.09 4.49 -9.66
N THR A 56 -1.13 4.07 -9.32
CA THR A 56 -2.36 4.68 -9.82
C THR A 56 -3.19 5.13 -8.63
N LEU A 57 -3.27 6.43 -8.42
CA LEU A 57 -3.94 7.03 -7.28
C LEU A 57 -5.22 7.75 -7.73
N GLU A 58 -6.34 7.40 -7.09
CA GLU A 58 -7.62 8.04 -7.31
C GLU A 58 -8.08 8.74 -6.04
N PHE A 59 -8.47 10.01 -6.19
CA PHE A 59 -9.01 10.82 -5.10
C PHE A 59 -10.54 10.74 -5.16
N LYS A 60 -11.16 10.29 -4.06
CA LYS A 60 -12.63 10.14 -3.98
C LYS A 60 -13.27 11.25 -3.16
N LYS A 61 -12.66 11.66 -2.06
CA LYS A 61 -13.13 12.71 -1.15
C LYS A 61 -11.96 13.48 -0.58
N GLN A 62 -12.22 14.73 -0.16
CA GLN A 62 -11.24 15.52 0.57
C GLN A 62 -10.91 14.86 1.92
N ILE A 63 -9.67 15.02 2.31
CA ILE A 63 -9.14 14.55 3.60
C ILE A 63 -8.78 15.78 4.41
N TYR A 64 -9.17 15.77 5.70
CA TYR A 64 -9.04 16.93 6.56
C TYR A 64 -8.03 16.71 7.69
N TYR A 65 -7.41 17.80 8.11
CA TYR A 65 -6.63 17.84 9.35
C TYR A 65 -7.55 17.71 10.56
N GLY A 66 -7.03 17.09 11.62
CA GLY A 66 -7.74 17.01 12.89
C GLY A 66 -8.39 15.65 13.20
N THR A 67 -8.44 14.77 12.23
CA THR A 67 -8.98 13.42 12.40
C THR A 67 -8.03 12.41 11.76
N ASN A 68 -7.84 11.28 12.44
CA ASN A 68 -6.97 10.21 11.93
C ASN A 68 -7.50 9.62 10.64
N VAL A 69 -6.59 9.13 9.82
CA VAL A 69 -6.90 8.32 8.64
C VAL A 69 -6.45 6.88 8.85
N VAL A 70 -7.11 5.97 8.18
CA VAL A 70 -6.78 4.54 8.20
C VAL A 70 -6.48 4.12 6.78
N ILE A 71 -5.33 3.50 6.57
CA ILE A 71 -4.97 2.91 5.30
C ILE A 71 -4.98 1.40 5.45
N ARG A 72 -5.66 0.73 4.53
CA ARG A 72 -5.72 -0.72 4.43
C ARG A 72 -5.03 -1.14 3.14
N THR A 73 -4.12 -2.09 3.26
CA THR A 73 -3.32 -2.60 2.14
C THR A 73 -3.55 -4.09 1.98
N TRP A 74 -3.88 -4.48 0.75
CA TRP A 74 -4.04 -5.89 0.36
C TRP A 74 -3.11 -6.21 -0.79
N VAL A 75 -2.83 -7.49 -0.95
CA VAL A 75 -2.17 -8.03 -2.13
C VAL A 75 -3.23 -8.31 -3.19
N LYS A 76 -3.11 -7.70 -4.36
CA LYS A 76 -4.04 -7.91 -5.46
C LYS A 76 -3.57 -9.00 -6.42
N ASN A 77 -2.28 -9.06 -6.67
CA ASN A 77 -1.67 -10.05 -7.54
C ASN A 77 -0.20 -10.28 -7.19
N ILE A 78 0.26 -11.51 -7.36
CA ILE A 78 1.67 -11.86 -7.20
C ILE A 78 2.11 -12.56 -8.50
N GLY A 79 3.01 -11.92 -9.24
CA GLY A 79 3.67 -12.53 -10.39
C GLY A 79 4.93 -13.27 -9.97
N ASN A 80 5.74 -13.67 -10.94
CA ASN A 80 7.02 -14.33 -10.64
C ASN A 80 7.94 -13.40 -9.83
N ALA A 81 8.13 -12.16 -10.31
CA ALA A 81 8.98 -11.15 -9.68
C ALA A 81 8.19 -9.89 -9.29
N SER A 82 6.91 -9.81 -9.60
CA SER A 82 6.09 -8.62 -9.41
C SER A 82 5.03 -8.81 -8.34
N LEU A 83 4.64 -7.69 -7.75
CA LEU A 83 3.64 -7.63 -6.70
C LEU A 83 2.73 -6.44 -6.96
N VAL A 84 1.43 -6.67 -6.99
CA VAL A 84 0.43 -5.61 -7.12
C VAL A 84 -0.32 -5.47 -5.81
N LEU A 85 -0.34 -4.25 -5.27
CA LEU A 85 -1.02 -3.92 -4.03
C LEU A 85 -2.25 -3.07 -4.32
N HIS A 86 -3.34 -3.36 -3.63
CA HIS A 86 -4.55 -2.54 -3.60
C HIS A 86 -4.62 -1.86 -2.24
N GLU A 87 -4.80 -0.55 -2.24
CA GLU A 87 -4.78 0.25 -1.02
C GLU A 87 -5.97 1.19 -0.96
N GLU A 88 -6.57 1.29 0.23
CA GLU A 88 -7.73 2.14 0.49
C GLU A 88 -7.43 3.03 1.69
N LEU A 89 -7.75 4.32 1.54
CA LEU A 89 -7.61 5.30 2.62
C LEU A 89 -8.98 5.76 3.07
N TYR A 90 -9.25 5.64 4.36
CA TYR A 90 -10.50 6.03 4.99
C TYR A 90 -10.30 7.13 6.02
N GLN A 91 -11.26 8.03 6.10
CA GLN A 91 -11.38 8.99 7.20
C GLN A 91 -12.82 8.99 7.66
N GLU A 92 -13.02 8.81 8.98
CA GLU A 92 -14.37 8.73 9.59
C GLU A 92 -15.29 7.74 8.87
N GLY A 93 -14.75 6.59 8.49
CA GLY A 93 -15.50 5.53 7.82
C GLY A 93 -15.80 5.76 6.34
N SER A 94 -15.39 6.89 5.77
CA SER A 94 -15.59 7.19 4.35
C SER A 94 -14.35 6.90 3.54
N LEU A 95 -14.50 6.24 2.40
CA LEU A 95 -13.40 5.99 1.46
C LEU A 95 -13.01 7.30 0.78
N CYS A 96 -11.80 7.75 1.00
CA CYS A 96 -11.29 9.02 0.49
C CYS A 96 -10.33 8.88 -0.69
N ALA A 97 -9.59 7.77 -0.75
CA ALA A 97 -8.64 7.54 -1.84
C ALA A 97 -8.41 6.04 -2.03
N VAL A 98 -8.10 5.67 -3.26
CA VAL A 98 -7.73 4.30 -3.64
C VAL A 98 -6.42 4.38 -4.41
N ASN A 99 -5.48 3.51 -4.10
CA ASN A 99 -4.22 3.41 -4.80
C ASN A 99 -3.95 1.98 -5.22
N GLU A 100 -3.33 1.83 -6.38
CA GLU A 100 -2.79 0.56 -6.83
C GLU A 100 -1.30 0.75 -7.10
N ALA A 101 -0.46 -0.03 -6.44
CA ALA A 101 1.00 0.05 -6.57
C ALA A 101 1.55 -1.25 -7.12
N VAL A 102 2.43 -1.15 -8.10
CA VAL A 102 3.12 -2.31 -8.69
C VAL A 102 4.59 -2.24 -8.31
N TYR A 103 5.06 -3.28 -7.65
CA TYR A 103 6.45 -3.45 -7.26
C TYR A 103 7.09 -4.60 -8.02
N VAL A 104 8.39 -4.50 -8.23
CA VAL A 104 9.22 -5.60 -8.77
C VAL A 104 10.32 -5.91 -7.77
N ASN A 105 10.49 -7.20 -7.49
CA ASN A 105 11.63 -7.69 -6.73
C ASN A 105 12.85 -7.67 -7.66
N PHE A 106 13.72 -6.69 -7.46
CA PHE A 106 14.76 -6.34 -8.41
C PHE A 106 16.12 -6.32 -7.74
N ASN A 107 17.11 -6.93 -8.39
CA ASN A 107 18.49 -6.90 -7.94
C ASN A 107 19.21 -5.75 -8.62
N LEU A 108 19.52 -4.70 -7.85
CA LEU A 108 20.20 -3.50 -8.37
C LEU A 108 21.63 -3.77 -8.82
N LYS A 109 22.29 -4.81 -8.29
CA LYS A 109 23.67 -5.15 -8.67
C LYS A 109 23.71 -5.83 -10.03
N THR A 110 22.82 -6.79 -10.26
CA THR A 110 22.75 -7.53 -11.52
C THR A 110 21.85 -6.87 -12.55
N GLN A 111 21.03 -5.88 -12.13
CA GLN A 111 20.05 -5.21 -12.97
C GLN A 111 19.00 -6.17 -13.54
N GLU A 112 18.61 -7.16 -12.74
CA GLU A 112 17.64 -8.18 -13.14
C GLU A 112 16.53 -8.33 -12.10
N ALA A 113 15.32 -8.62 -12.58
CA ALA A 113 14.22 -9.02 -11.72
C ALA A 113 14.51 -10.43 -11.17
N GLU A 114 14.13 -10.65 -9.91
CA GLU A 114 14.31 -11.94 -9.24
C GLU A 114 12.98 -12.48 -8.75
N MET A 115 12.83 -13.80 -8.80
CA MET A 115 11.64 -14.47 -8.30
C MET A 115 11.40 -14.12 -6.84
N ILE A 116 10.14 -13.84 -6.50
CA ILE A 116 9.74 -13.64 -5.10
C ILE A 116 9.89 -14.98 -4.35
N PRO A 117 10.69 -15.04 -3.27
CA PRO A 117 10.89 -16.30 -2.54
C PRO A 117 9.59 -16.90 -2.02
N LEU A 118 9.53 -18.22 -1.96
CA LEU A 118 8.32 -18.94 -1.59
C LEU A 118 7.80 -18.56 -0.19
N HIS A 119 8.70 -18.38 0.78
CA HIS A 119 8.28 -18.03 2.13
C HIS A 119 7.63 -16.63 2.21
N ILE A 120 8.10 -15.68 1.38
CA ILE A 120 7.50 -14.35 1.28
C ILE A 120 6.16 -14.45 0.56
N ARG A 121 6.10 -15.22 -0.52
CA ARG A 121 4.87 -15.45 -1.27
C ARG A 121 3.77 -16.02 -0.38
N ASN A 122 4.10 -16.98 0.47
CA ASN A 122 3.15 -17.59 1.39
C ASN A 122 2.60 -16.59 2.40
N GLU A 123 3.43 -15.71 2.92
CA GLU A 123 2.98 -14.63 3.82
C GLU A 123 2.07 -13.64 3.10
N LEU A 124 2.42 -13.24 1.89
CA LEU A 124 1.63 -12.31 1.09
C LEU A 124 0.25 -12.88 0.75
N LEU A 125 0.14 -14.19 0.52
CA LEU A 125 -1.13 -14.85 0.22
C LEU A 125 -2.15 -14.72 1.34
N LEU A 126 -1.72 -14.52 2.58
CA LEU A 126 -2.61 -14.30 3.72
C LEU A 126 -3.35 -12.95 3.66
N HIS A 127 -2.91 -12.05 2.79
CA HIS A 127 -3.42 -10.68 2.71
C HIS A 127 -4.05 -10.37 1.35
N PHE A 128 -4.59 -11.39 0.69
CA PHE A 128 -5.15 -11.21 -0.65
C PHE A 128 -6.41 -10.36 -0.63
N TYR A 129 -6.54 -9.50 -1.64
CA TYR A 129 -7.71 -8.66 -1.84
C TYR A 129 -8.82 -9.46 -2.53
N GLU A 130 -10.02 -9.40 -1.94
CA GLU A 130 -11.23 -9.91 -2.56
C GLU A 130 -12.06 -8.74 -3.03
N ASP A 131 -12.50 -8.80 -4.27
CA ASP A 131 -13.36 -7.78 -4.84
C ASP A 131 -14.65 -7.66 -4.02
N ASN A 132 -15.21 -6.44 -3.95
CA ASN A 132 -16.42 -6.18 -3.21
C ASN A 132 -17.57 -7.08 -3.63
N ASP A 133 -17.69 -7.37 -4.92
CA ASP A 133 -18.73 -8.26 -5.43
C ASP A 133 -18.55 -9.70 -4.90
N LEU A 134 -17.32 -10.18 -4.89
CA LEU A 134 -17.01 -11.49 -4.32
C LEU A 134 -17.19 -11.51 -2.80
N ARG A 135 -16.83 -10.42 -2.12
CA ARG A 135 -17.06 -10.29 -0.68
C ARG A 135 -18.54 -10.31 -0.34
N SER A 136 -19.37 -9.64 -1.14
CA SER A 136 -20.82 -9.62 -0.91
C SER A 136 -21.45 -10.99 -1.16
N LEU A 137 -20.94 -11.74 -2.12
CA LEU A 137 -21.41 -13.11 -2.38
C LEU A 137 -20.97 -14.09 -1.31
N ASN A 138 -19.76 -13.96 -0.81
CA ASN A 138 -19.19 -14.84 0.21
C ASN A 138 -19.63 -14.47 1.62
N GLY A 139 -19.86 -13.21 1.86
CA GLY A 139 -20.15 -12.68 3.17
C GLY A 139 -21.59 -12.69 3.54
N LEU A 140 -22.42 -12.85 2.65
CA LEU A 140 -23.83 -13.01 2.76
C LEU A 140 -24.50 -12.65 3.96
N ASN A 141 -24.00 -12.11 4.52
CA ASN A 141 -24.59 -11.73 5.58
C ASN A 141 -24.24 -11.09 6.35
#